data_48cf8ea16fda11b76701083cd048aee9
#
_entry.id   48cf8ea16fda11b76701083cd048aee9
#
_cell.length_a   1.000
_cell.length_b   1.000
_cell.length_c   1.000
_cell.angle_alpha   90.00
_cell.angle_beta   90.00
_cell.angle_gamma   90.00
#
_symmetry.space_group_name_H-M   'P 1'
#
loop_
_entity.id
_entity.type
_entity.pdbx_description
1 polymer ?
#
loop_
_entity_poly.entity_id
_entity_poly.type
_entity_poly.pdbx_seq_one_letter_code
_entity_poly.pdbx_strand_id
1 'polypeptide(L)'
;MIKKILHQISNTIFPKMCIGCMERSIPNDQGHFCVYCLSEIPFTDHFSSPNQNLMCERLYGRLPVNFAVALLYFSEGNIVQNMMHLFKYKSEIYIGQQLGDIIGSRIMEGTITSIPEIVLPVPMHAQKKLVKGFNQSAIIG
;
A
#
# COMPACT_ATOMS: atom_id res chain seq x y z
N MET A 1 31.37 -17.68 -5.01
CA MET A 1 31.54 -17.76 -3.56
C MET A 1 31.69 -16.35 -2.94
N ILE A 2 32.58 -15.49 -3.42
CA ILE A 2 32.86 -14.13 -2.90
C ILE A 2 31.62 -13.21 -2.91
N LYS A 3 30.80 -13.21 -3.97
CA LYS A 3 29.57 -12.40 -4.04
C LYS A 3 28.54 -12.74 -2.94
N LYS A 4 28.42 -14.02 -2.58
CA LYS A 4 27.55 -14.46 -1.47
C LYS A 4 28.04 -13.96 -0.11
N ILE A 5 29.34 -13.98 0.11
CA ILE A 5 29.97 -13.51 1.36
C ILE A 5 29.83 -11.99 1.48
N LEU A 6 30.10 -11.24 0.40
CA LEU A 6 29.90 -9.78 0.36
C LEU A 6 28.44 -9.38 0.61
N HIS A 7 27.50 -10.13 0.07
CA HIS A 7 26.07 -9.90 0.30
C HIS A 7 25.66 -10.19 1.75
N GLN A 8 26.20 -11.24 2.36
CA GLN A 8 25.96 -11.55 3.77
C GLN A 8 26.55 -10.47 4.70
N ILE A 9 27.78 -10.00 4.43
CA ILE A 9 28.42 -8.92 5.21
C ILE A 9 27.64 -7.61 5.07
N SER A 10 27.21 -7.25 3.85
CA SER A 10 26.40 -6.07 3.59
C SER A 10 25.08 -6.11 4.38
N ASN A 11 24.40 -7.27 4.41
CA ASN A 11 23.16 -7.47 5.13
C ASN A 11 23.31 -7.42 6.65
N THR A 12 24.49 -7.75 7.16
CA THR A 12 24.79 -7.66 8.61
C THR A 12 25.06 -6.23 9.03
N ILE A 13 25.70 -5.43 8.17
CA ILE A 13 26.04 -4.03 8.47
C ILE A 13 24.85 -3.09 8.18
N PHE A 14 24.08 -3.38 7.11
CA PHE A 14 22.89 -2.63 6.71
C PHE A 14 21.67 -3.56 6.59
N PRO A 15 21.10 -3.99 7.73
CA PRO A 15 19.95 -4.86 7.71
C PRO A 15 18.75 -4.15 7.09
N LYS A 16 17.93 -4.90 6.36
CA LYS A 16 16.65 -4.43 5.86
C LYS A 16 15.73 -4.10 7.04
N MET A 17 15.31 -2.86 7.14
CA MET A 17 14.43 -2.42 8.21
C MET A 17 12.96 -2.64 7.86
N CYS A 18 12.15 -2.95 8.87
CA CYS A 18 10.71 -3.06 8.73
C CYS A 18 10.13 -1.71 8.32
N ILE A 19 9.34 -1.68 7.23
CA ILE A 19 8.68 -0.47 6.76
C ILE A 19 7.54 0.04 7.66
N GLY A 20 7.02 -0.79 8.54
CA GLY A 20 5.99 -0.39 9.49
C GLY A 20 6.55 0.40 10.66
N CYS A 21 7.44 -0.22 11.46
CA CYS A 21 7.99 0.42 12.66
C CYS A 21 9.33 1.13 12.42
N MET A 22 10.07 0.79 11.36
CA MET A 22 11.41 1.30 11.07
C MET A 22 12.46 1.04 12.18
N GLU A 23 12.16 0.14 13.12
CA GLU A 23 13.00 -0.18 14.28
C GLU A 23 13.58 -1.59 14.21
N ARG A 24 12.81 -2.53 13.66
CA ARG A 24 13.19 -3.94 13.61
C ARG A 24 13.81 -4.31 12.29
N SER A 25 14.94 -4.99 12.34
CA SER A 25 15.50 -5.64 11.15
C SER A 25 14.66 -6.85 10.77
N ILE A 26 14.53 -7.09 9.47
CA ILE A 26 13.84 -8.25 8.91
C ILE A 26 14.79 -9.06 8.04
N PRO A 27 14.67 -10.39 8.03
CA PRO A 27 15.41 -11.23 7.09
C PRO A 27 15.05 -10.87 5.64
N ASN A 28 16.03 -10.92 4.75
CA ASN A 28 15.84 -10.49 3.36
C ASN A 28 14.82 -11.32 2.57
N ASP A 29 14.53 -12.53 3.03
CA ASP A 29 13.60 -13.49 2.45
C ASP A 29 12.16 -13.38 3.02
N GLN A 30 11.96 -12.58 4.07
CA GLN A 30 10.67 -12.47 4.80
C GLN A 30 9.84 -11.23 4.45
N GLY A 31 9.91 -10.74 3.23
CA GLY A 31 9.09 -9.59 2.81
C GLY A 31 9.59 -8.24 3.32
N HIS A 32 8.69 -7.35 3.75
CA HIS A 32 9.02 -5.96 4.09
C HIS A 32 8.52 -5.52 5.47
N PHE A 33 7.74 -6.36 6.15
CA PHE A 33 7.21 -6.11 7.48
C PHE A 33 7.73 -7.14 8.47
N CYS A 34 8.01 -6.73 9.70
CA CYS A 34 8.18 -7.68 10.78
C CYS A 34 6.81 -8.30 11.16
N VAL A 35 6.84 -9.47 11.78
CA VAL A 35 5.62 -10.22 12.14
C VAL A 35 4.66 -9.36 12.97
N TYR A 36 5.19 -8.56 13.90
CA TYR A 36 4.38 -7.67 14.72
C TYR A 36 3.66 -6.61 13.88
N CYS A 37 4.38 -5.89 13.01
CA CYS A 37 3.75 -4.89 12.16
C CYS A 37 2.75 -5.50 11.17
N LEU A 38 3.01 -6.71 10.71
CA LEU A 38 2.10 -7.41 9.81
C LEU A 38 0.75 -7.71 10.47
N SER A 39 0.75 -8.06 11.76
CA SER A 39 -0.49 -8.30 12.52
C SER A 39 -1.24 -7.01 12.90
N GLU A 40 -0.55 -5.88 12.91
CA GLU A 40 -1.11 -4.58 13.31
C GLU A 40 -1.53 -3.70 12.12
N ILE A 41 -1.46 -4.22 10.87
CA ILE A 41 -1.93 -3.46 9.71
C ILE A 41 -3.45 -3.24 9.84
N PRO A 42 -3.91 -1.97 9.91
CA PRO A 42 -5.31 -1.67 10.16
C PRO A 42 -6.13 -1.77 8.86
N PHE A 43 -6.40 -2.99 8.42
CA PHE A 43 -7.28 -3.21 7.29
C PHE A 43 -8.71 -2.77 7.62
N THR A 44 -9.41 -2.26 6.61
CA THR A 44 -10.84 -1.94 6.73
C THR A 44 -11.68 -3.18 6.41
N ASP A 45 -12.93 -3.13 6.82
CA ASP A 45 -13.99 -4.07 6.45
C ASP A 45 -14.81 -3.63 5.22
N HIS A 46 -14.39 -2.54 4.56
CA HIS A 46 -15.13 -1.94 3.44
C HIS A 46 -15.36 -2.89 2.27
N PHE A 47 -14.47 -3.86 2.07
CA PHE A 47 -14.65 -4.86 1.00
C PHE A 47 -15.75 -5.87 1.33
N SER A 48 -16.09 -6.08 2.59
CA SER A 48 -17.22 -6.93 3.02
C SER A 48 -18.57 -6.25 2.80
N SER A 49 -18.61 -4.92 2.83
CA SER A 49 -19.82 -4.10 2.64
C SER A 49 -19.52 -2.90 1.74
N PRO A 50 -19.23 -3.11 0.43
CA PRO A 50 -18.71 -2.08 -0.45
C PRO A 50 -19.69 -0.92 -0.69
N ASN A 51 -21.00 -1.15 -0.52
CA ASN A 51 -22.04 -0.14 -0.74
C ASN A 51 -22.52 0.53 0.57
N GLN A 52 -22.12 0.00 1.72
CA GLN A 52 -22.59 0.45 3.05
C GLN A 52 -21.41 0.58 4.01
N ASN A 53 -20.58 1.59 3.80
CA ASN A 53 -19.42 1.87 4.63
C ASN A 53 -19.15 3.38 4.72
N LEU A 54 -18.26 3.78 5.61
CA LEU A 54 -17.93 5.18 5.86
C LEU A 54 -17.44 5.94 4.61
N MET A 55 -16.81 5.25 3.65
CA MET A 55 -16.39 5.91 2.39
C MET A 55 -17.61 6.26 1.52
N CYS A 56 -18.56 5.33 1.38
CA CYS A 56 -19.81 5.59 0.67
C CYS A 56 -20.59 6.74 1.31
N GLU A 57 -20.71 6.75 2.64
CA GLU A 57 -21.39 7.82 3.37
C GLU A 57 -20.77 9.20 3.11
N ARG A 58 -19.43 9.28 3.11
CA ARG A 58 -18.70 10.53 2.83
C ARG A 58 -18.86 11.03 1.39
N LEU A 59 -19.10 10.15 0.44
CA LEU A 59 -19.29 10.47 -0.96
C LEU A 59 -20.77 10.70 -1.31
N TYR A 60 -21.68 10.23 -0.45
CA TYR A 60 -23.13 10.34 -0.67
C TYR A 60 -23.56 11.79 -0.94
N GLY A 61 -24.36 11.98 -2.00
CA GLY A 61 -24.80 13.29 -2.44
C GLY A 61 -23.74 14.19 -3.11
N ARG A 62 -22.47 13.77 -3.12
CA ARG A 62 -21.37 14.51 -3.79
C ARG A 62 -20.98 13.91 -5.11
N LEU A 63 -20.95 12.59 -5.19
CA LEU A 63 -20.59 11.86 -6.40
C LEU A 63 -21.55 10.69 -6.61
N PRO A 64 -21.99 10.42 -7.86
CA PRO A 64 -22.75 9.22 -8.20
C PRO A 64 -21.81 8.01 -8.26
N VAL A 65 -21.55 7.39 -7.12
CA VAL A 65 -20.71 6.18 -7.02
C VAL A 65 -21.58 4.96 -6.71
N ASN A 66 -21.31 3.84 -7.35
CA ASN A 66 -21.97 2.57 -7.07
C ASN A 66 -21.48 1.94 -5.77
N PHE A 67 -20.18 2.05 -5.50
CA PHE A 67 -19.54 1.65 -4.26
C PHE A 67 -18.25 2.43 -4.05
N ALA A 68 -17.76 2.44 -2.82
CA ALA A 68 -16.46 3.01 -2.48
C ALA A 68 -15.81 2.20 -1.38
N VAL A 69 -14.52 1.88 -1.54
CA VAL A 69 -13.74 1.12 -0.57
C VAL A 69 -12.41 1.81 -0.28
N ALA A 70 -11.94 1.68 0.94
CA ALA A 70 -10.57 1.99 1.33
C ALA A 70 -9.94 0.71 1.88
N LEU A 71 -8.67 0.47 1.58
CA LEU A 71 -7.99 -0.73 2.05
C LEU A 71 -7.60 -0.63 3.52
N LEU A 72 -7.14 0.56 3.94
CA LEU A 72 -6.51 0.77 5.25
C LEU A 72 -7.12 1.97 5.97
N TYR A 73 -7.22 1.86 7.29
CA TYR A 73 -7.46 3.02 8.15
C TYR A 73 -6.17 3.82 8.34
N PHE A 74 -6.27 5.13 8.17
CA PHE A 74 -5.16 6.05 8.43
C PHE A 74 -5.36 6.72 9.79
N SER A 75 -4.32 6.70 10.63
CA SER A 75 -4.21 7.54 11.82
C SER A 75 -2.76 8.02 11.99
N GLU A 76 -2.59 9.14 12.64
CA GLU A 76 -1.26 9.67 12.95
C GLU A 76 -0.50 8.70 13.87
N GLY A 77 0.79 8.52 13.60
CA GLY A 77 1.66 7.61 14.36
C GLY A 77 1.50 6.13 14.06
N ASN A 78 0.59 5.73 13.17
CA ASN A 78 0.41 4.31 12.85
C ASN A 78 1.32 3.84 11.69
N ILE A 79 1.35 2.52 11.50
CA ILE A 79 2.12 1.85 10.45
C ILE A 79 1.82 2.41 9.05
N VAL A 80 0.56 2.76 8.78
CA VAL A 80 0.11 3.28 7.48
C VAL A 80 0.76 4.63 7.18
N GLN A 81 0.95 5.49 8.19
CA GLN A 81 1.65 6.76 8.00
C GLN A 81 3.08 6.54 7.54
N ASN A 82 3.83 5.63 8.19
CA ASN A 82 5.20 5.29 7.80
C ASN A 82 5.27 4.70 6.38
N MET A 83 4.40 3.74 6.08
CA MET A 83 4.28 3.15 4.73
C MET A 83 4.04 4.22 3.67
N MET A 84 3.06 5.09 3.90
CA MET A 84 2.70 6.14 2.95
C MET A 84 3.81 7.19 2.83
N HIS A 85 4.55 7.46 3.89
CA HIS A 85 5.71 8.35 3.84
C HIS A 85 6.84 7.76 2.98
N LEU A 86 7.18 6.48 3.19
CA LEU A 86 8.19 5.78 2.39
C LEU A 86 7.79 5.73 0.91
N PHE A 87 6.55 5.35 0.62
CA PHE A 87 6.01 5.30 -0.74
C PHE A 87 6.01 6.67 -1.43
N LYS A 88 5.62 7.74 -0.71
CA LYS A 88 5.50 9.08 -1.31
C LYS A 88 6.84 9.80 -1.47
N TYR A 89 7.80 9.60 -0.56
CA TYR A 89 8.99 10.43 -0.45
C TYR A 89 10.31 9.68 -0.58
N LYS A 90 10.32 8.36 -0.41
CA LYS A 90 11.52 7.52 -0.57
C LYS A 90 11.48 6.66 -1.83
N SER A 91 10.45 6.82 -2.66
CA SER A 91 10.28 6.08 -3.92
C SER A 91 10.26 4.56 -3.76
N GLU A 92 9.76 4.07 -2.62
CA GLU A 92 9.61 2.64 -2.36
C GLU A 92 8.38 2.09 -3.11
N ILE A 93 8.54 1.96 -4.43
CA ILE A 93 7.46 1.64 -5.39
C ILE A 93 6.79 0.30 -5.04
N TYR A 94 7.55 -0.67 -4.54
CA TYR A 94 7.03 -1.99 -4.19
C TYR A 94 5.91 -1.95 -3.13
N ILE A 95 5.87 -0.92 -2.27
CA ILE A 95 4.76 -0.72 -1.31
C ILE A 95 3.46 -0.51 -2.07
N GLY A 96 3.47 0.34 -3.10
CA GLY A 96 2.31 0.58 -3.95
C GLY A 96 1.87 -0.67 -4.70
N GLN A 97 2.82 -1.44 -5.24
CA GLN A 97 2.55 -2.71 -5.92
C GLN A 97 1.89 -3.71 -4.98
N GLN A 98 2.41 -3.91 -3.77
CA GLN A 98 1.80 -4.81 -2.78
C GLN A 98 0.40 -4.36 -2.36
N LEU A 99 0.17 -3.06 -2.18
CA LEU A 99 -1.17 -2.54 -1.90
C LEU A 99 -2.12 -2.79 -3.06
N GLY A 100 -1.66 -2.62 -4.30
CA GLY A 100 -2.43 -2.94 -5.51
C GLY A 100 -2.80 -4.42 -5.59
N ASP A 101 -1.85 -5.32 -5.36
CA ASP A 101 -2.07 -6.78 -5.34
C ASP A 101 -3.12 -7.17 -4.29
N ILE A 102 -3.06 -6.58 -3.08
CA ILE A 102 -4.04 -6.84 -2.02
C ILE A 102 -5.42 -6.32 -2.43
N ILE A 103 -5.51 -5.11 -3.00
CA ILE A 103 -6.78 -4.54 -3.47
C ILE A 103 -7.38 -5.42 -4.57
N GLY A 104 -6.56 -5.82 -5.56
CA GLY A 104 -6.99 -6.69 -6.64
C GLY A 104 -7.52 -8.03 -6.11
N SER A 105 -6.81 -8.67 -5.19
CA SER A 105 -7.24 -9.92 -4.55
C SER A 105 -8.58 -9.75 -3.84
N ARG A 106 -8.75 -8.68 -3.05
CA ARG A 106 -10.01 -8.38 -2.35
C ARG A 106 -11.18 -8.15 -3.29
N ILE A 107 -10.96 -7.50 -4.44
CA ILE A 107 -11.98 -7.32 -5.47
C ILE A 107 -12.38 -8.67 -6.06
N MET A 108 -11.42 -9.56 -6.31
CA MET A 108 -11.65 -10.88 -6.89
C MET A 108 -12.27 -11.88 -5.91
N GLU A 109 -12.17 -11.68 -4.60
CA GLU A 109 -12.80 -12.51 -3.55
C GLU A 109 -14.34 -12.45 -3.53
N GLY A 110 -14.95 -11.64 -4.39
CA GLY A 110 -16.35 -11.79 -4.79
C GLY A 110 -17.39 -11.01 -4.02
N THR A 111 -17.02 -10.14 -3.08
CA THR A 111 -17.98 -9.22 -2.44
C THR A 111 -18.35 -8.03 -3.33
N ILE A 112 -17.50 -7.68 -4.27
CA ILE A 112 -17.77 -6.68 -5.31
C ILE A 112 -18.35 -7.40 -6.53
N THR A 113 -19.66 -7.31 -6.72
CA THR A 113 -20.40 -8.01 -7.78
C THR A 113 -20.15 -7.46 -9.19
N SER A 114 -19.59 -6.27 -9.30
CA SER A 114 -19.30 -5.62 -10.60
C SER A 114 -17.80 -5.35 -10.69
N ILE A 115 -17.10 -6.20 -11.44
CA ILE A 115 -15.67 -5.99 -11.74
C ILE A 115 -15.56 -4.79 -12.69
N PRO A 116 -14.74 -3.77 -12.39
CA PRO A 116 -14.57 -2.63 -13.28
C PRO A 116 -13.89 -3.05 -14.59
N GLU A 117 -14.42 -2.59 -15.72
CA GLU A 117 -13.83 -2.81 -17.05
C GLU A 117 -12.59 -1.92 -17.28
N ILE A 118 -12.53 -0.78 -16.61
CA ILE A 118 -11.45 0.21 -16.76
C ILE A 118 -11.02 0.69 -15.38
N VAL A 119 -9.71 0.71 -15.14
CA VAL A 119 -9.08 1.30 -13.97
C VAL A 119 -8.41 2.61 -14.37
N LEU A 120 -8.79 3.71 -13.73
CA LEU A 120 -8.24 5.03 -14.00
C LEU A 120 -7.50 5.55 -12.76
N PRO A 121 -6.18 5.78 -12.86
CA PRO A 121 -5.44 6.39 -11.77
C PRO A 121 -5.81 7.88 -11.64
N VAL A 122 -5.81 8.40 -10.41
CA VAL A 122 -5.93 9.83 -10.18
C VAL A 122 -4.80 10.56 -10.94
N PRO A 123 -5.12 11.53 -11.82
CA PRO A 123 -4.10 12.20 -12.61
C PRO A 123 -3.17 13.03 -11.74
N MET A 124 -1.90 13.06 -12.10
CA MET A 124 -0.87 13.86 -11.45
C MET A 124 -0.36 14.94 -12.41
N HIS A 125 -0.22 16.17 -11.91
CA HIS A 125 0.34 17.26 -12.69
C HIS A 125 1.77 16.93 -13.17
N ALA A 126 2.10 17.27 -14.43
CA ALA A 126 3.36 16.92 -15.09
C ALA A 126 4.60 17.34 -14.28
N GLN A 127 4.62 18.54 -13.71
CA GLN A 127 5.73 19.01 -12.87
C GLN A 127 5.91 18.15 -11.60
N LYS A 128 4.80 17.73 -10.94
CA LYS A 128 4.88 16.82 -9.79
C LYS A 128 5.41 15.45 -10.18
N LYS A 129 5.04 14.96 -11.38
CA LYS A 129 5.55 13.70 -11.91
C LYS A 129 7.05 13.76 -12.18
N LEU A 130 7.58 14.89 -12.70
CA LEU A 130 9.01 15.09 -12.91
C LEU A 130 9.79 15.07 -11.59
N VAL A 131 9.27 15.69 -10.54
CA VAL A 131 9.92 15.73 -9.21
C VAL A 131 9.85 14.39 -8.50
N LYS A 132 8.71 13.70 -8.59
CA LYS A 132 8.47 12.42 -7.87
C LYS A 132 8.90 11.18 -8.66
N GLY A 133 9.07 11.28 -9.97
CA GLY A 133 9.44 10.19 -10.85
C GLY A 133 8.28 9.26 -11.26
N PHE A 134 7.19 9.18 -10.48
CA PHE A 134 6.06 8.28 -10.74
C PHE A 134 4.74 8.83 -10.18
N ASN A 135 3.62 8.29 -10.68
CA ASN A 135 2.30 8.54 -10.14
C ASN A 135 1.91 7.40 -9.18
N GLN A 136 1.71 7.74 -7.90
CA GLN A 136 1.41 6.76 -6.86
C GLN A 136 0.13 5.97 -7.15
N SER A 137 -0.95 6.64 -7.59
CA SER A 137 -2.20 5.95 -7.91
C SER A 137 -2.08 5.03 -9.11
N ALA A 138 -1.18 5.31 -10.07
CA ALA A 138 -0.91 4.42 -11.19
C ALA A 138 -0.05 3.20 -10.83
N ILE A 139 0.66 3.24 -9.71
CA ILE A 139 1.40 2.08 -9.20
C ILE A 139 0.47 1.13 -8.44
N ILE A 140 -0.56 1.67 -7.77
CA ILE A 140 -1.53 0.88 -7.00
C ILE A 140 -2.58 0.23 -7.92
N GLY A 141 -3.02 0.91 -9.02
CA GLY A 141 -3.99 0.40 -9.99
C GLY A 141 -3.31 -0.39 -11.09
#